data_7138530fb7f9474929a5a25ea20e8b23
#
_entry.id   7138530fb7f9474929a5a25ea20e8b23
#
_cell.length_a   1.000
_cell.length_b   1.000
_cell.length_c   1.000
_cell.angle_alpha   90.00
_cell.angle_beta   90.00
_cell.angle_gamma   90.00
#
_symmetry.space_group_name_H-M   'P 1'
#
loop_
_entity.id
_entity.type
_entity.pdbx_description
1 polymer ?
#
loop_
_entity_poly.entity_id
_entity_poly.type
_entity_poly.pdbx_seq_one_letter_code
_entity_poly.pdbx_strand_id
1 'polypeptide(L)'
;LPIWVCPVRLLYRGVAWYLQAYCLDRQAYRLFKLTRMGEGQLLKETFGPLPPIPQPAEQPLPFTPTILRFHPAAAHRVYDAFDPAFIQQEADGSLLVLLTMPVGDWLYGELLSYGGLVTVVSPLQVRQGLQERVKALAQAYLTQ
;
A
#
# COMPACT_ATOMS: atom_id res chain seq x y z
N LEU A 1 -8.46 -2.45 26.74
CA LEU A 1 -9.88 -2.74 26.76
C LEU A 1 -10.27 -3.52 25.49
N PRO A 2 -11.07 -4.59 25.62
CA PRO A 2 -11.50 -5.35 24.45
C PRO A 2 -12.41 -4.50 23.57
N ILE A 3 -12.27 -4.69 22.27
CA ILE A 3 -13.08 -4.06 21.24
C ILE A 3 -13.94 -5.14 20.61
N TRP A 4 -15.24 -4.88 20.52
CA TRP A 4 -16.20 -5.80 19.91
C TRP A 4 -16.41 -5.44 18.46
N VAL A 5 -16.15 -6.40 17.57
CA VAL A 5 -16.22 -6.15 16.13
C VAL A 5 -16.93 -7.29 15.40
N CYS A 6 -17.55 -6.96 14.27
CA CYS A 6 -18.11 -7.92 13.34
C CYS A 6 -17.14 -8.05 12.15
N PRO A 7 -16.39 -9.15 12.05
CA PRO A 7 -15.42 -9.30 10.98
C PRO A 7 -16.11 -9.48 9.62
N VAL A 8 -15.59 -8.78 8.59
CA VAL A 8 -16.18 -8.78 7.26
C VAL A 8 -15.26 -9.43 6.24
N ARG A 9 -14.01 -8.96 6.17
CA ARG A 9 -13.04 -9.52 5.21
C ARG A 9 -11.62 -9.19 5.60
N LEU A 10 -10.69 -9.95 5.02
CA LEU A 10 -9.26 -9.67 5.11
C LEU A 10 -8.81 -8.92 3.86
N LEU A 11 -8.01 -7.89 4.07
CA LEU A 11 -7.43 -7.09 3.00
C LEU A 11 -5.91 -7.09 3.11
N TYR A 12 -5.23 -7.30 2.00
CA TYR A 12 -3.79 -7.12 1.91
C TYR A 12 -3.50 -5.78 1.24
N ARG A 13 -2.87 -4.87 1.96
CA ARG A 13 -2.52 -3.54 1.46
C ARG A 13 -1.11 -3.18 1.85
N GLY A 14 -0.34 -2.73 0.87
CA GLY A 14 1.08 -2.51 1.10
C GLY A 14 1.76 -3.84 1.39
N VAL A 15 2.36 -3.97 2.56
CA VAL A 15 3.03 -5.21 3.00
C VAL A 15 2.37 -5.81 4.23
N ALA A 16 1.11 -5.47 4.50
CA ALA A 16 0.43 -5.89 5.70
C ALA A 16 -0.99 -6.37 5.44
N TRP A 17 -1.43 -7.29 6.28
CA TRP A 17 -2.80 -7.77 6.33
C TRP A 17 -3.63 -6.93 7.29
N TYR A 18 -4.84 -6.62 6.87
CA TYR A 18 -5.82 -5.88 7.65
C TYR A 18 -7.13 -6.65 7.74
N LEU A 19 -7.74 -6.61 8.90
CA LEU A 19 -9.11 -7.06 9.09
C LEU A 19 -10.04 -5.86 8.91
N GLN A 20 -10.92 -5.91 7.92
CA GLN A 20 -12.03 -4.96 7.84
C GLN A 20 -13.18 -5.50 8.68
N ALA A 21 -13.60 -4.70 9.64
CA ALA A 21 -14.67 -5.09 10.57
C ALA A 21 -15.54 -3.90 10.92
N TYR A 22 -16.79 -4.19 11.26
CA TYR A 22 -17.69 -3.19 11.82
C TYR A 22 -17.49 -3.13 13.33
N CYS A 23 -17.04 -1.99 13.83
CA CYS A 23 -16.81 -1.77 15.24
C CYS A 23 -18.10 -1.39 15.92
N LEU A 24 -18.56 -2.22 16.88
CA LEU A 24 -19.80 -1.99 17.58
C LEU A 24 -19.74 -0.75 18.49
N ASP A 25 -18.59 -0.51 19.11
CA ASP A 25 -18.42 0.64 20.01
C ASP A 25 -18.43 1.98 19.24
N ARG A 26 -17.88 1.99 18.05
CA ARG A 26 -17.79 3.19 17.22
C ARG A 26 -18.92 3.30 16.20
N GLN A 27 -19.69 2.22 16.01
CA GLN A 27 -20.75 2.12 15.00
C GLN A 27 -20.24 2.52 13.60
N ALA A 28 -19.06 2.02 13.23
CA ALA A 28 -18.41 2.33 11.99
C ALA A 28 -17.49 1.20 11.54
N TYR A 29 -17.25 1.12 10.23
CA TYR A 29 -16.24 0.21 9.69
C TYR A 29 -14.86 0.72 10.01
N ARG A 30 -13.96 -0.21 10.36
CA ARG A 30 -12.57 0.09 10.64
C ARG A 30 -11.66 -0.98 10.07
N LEU A 31 -10.41 -0.59 9.80
CA LEU A 31 -9.35 -1.49 9.41
C LEU A 31 -8.43 -1.71 10.61
N PHE A 32 -8.22 -2.97 10.95
CA PHE A 32 -7.32 -3.37 12.02
C PHE A 32 -6.13 -4.10 11.42
N LYS A 33 -4.93 -3.57 11.61
CA LYS A 33 -3.72 -4.24 11.18
C LYS A 33 -3.50 -5.50 12.02
N LEU A 34 -3.37 -6.67 11.37
CA LEU A 34 -3.30 -7.93 12.11
C LEU A 34 -2.14 -7.98 13.10
N THR A 35 -0.99 -7.39 12.74
CA THR A 35 0.19 -7.37 13.61
C THR A 35 0.01 -6.49 14.86
N ARG A 36 -0.99 -5.63 14.87
CA ARG A 36 -1.33 -4.78 16.03
C ARG A 36 -2.47 -5.35 16.86
N MET A 37 -3.09 -6.42 16.38
CA MET A 37 -4.12 -7.12 17.15
C MET A 37 -3.46 -8.01 18.19
N GLY A 38 -3.95 -7.93 19.42
CA GLY A 38 -3.57 -8.87 20.47
C GLY A 38 -4.33 -10.17 20.34
N GLU A 39 -4.53 -10.85 21.45
CA GLU A 39 -5.33 -12.07 21.46
C GLU A 39 -6.77 -11.76 21.09
N GLY A 40 -7.22 -12.41 20.01
CA GLY A 40 -8.60 -12.32 19.59
C GLY A 40 -9.36 -13.57 20.02
N GLN A 41 -10.65 -13.39 20.34
CA GLN A 41 -11.53 -14.49 20.66
C GLN A 41 -12.72 -14.48 19.70
N LEU A 42 -12.93 -15.61 19.03
CA LEU A 42 -14.10 -15.79 18.18
C LEU A 42 -15.27 -16.24 19.06
N LEU A 43 -16.32 -15.45 19.06
CA LEU A 43 -17.52 -15.75 19.83
C LEU A 43 -18.47 -16.63 19.03
N LYS A 44 -19.35 -17.32 19.75
CA LYS A 44 -20.41 -18.15 19.13
C LYS A 44 -21.56 -17.29 18.62
N GLU A 45 -21.73 -16.09 19.15
CA GLU A 45 -22.76 -15.16 18.71
C GLU A 45 -22.49 -14.72 17.28
N THR A 46 -23.55 -14.64 16.50
CA THR A 46 -23.51 -14.16 15.14
C THR A 46 -24.14 -12.78 15.04
N PHE A 47 -23.78 -12.05 14.01
CA PHE A 47 -24.35 -10.73 13.77
C PHE A 47 -25.29 -10.76 12.57
N GLY A 48 -26.30 -9.90 12.61
CA GLY A 48 -27.25 -9.74 11.53
C GLY A 48 -26.72 -8.85 10.40
N PRO A 49 -27.62 -8.31 9.55
CA PRO A 49 -27.20 -7.42 8.47
C PRO A 49 -26.47 -6.21 9.01
N LEU A 50 -25.34 -5.88 8.36
CA LEU A 50 -24.54 -4.70 8.68
C LEU A 50 -24.88 -3.56 7.71
N PRO A 51 -24.61 -2.30 8.12
CA PRO A 51 -24.73 -1.18 7.18
C PRO A 51 -23.85 -1.40 5.94
N PRO A 52 -24.23 -0.83 4.78
CA PRO A 52 -23.39 -0.94 3.60
C PRO A 52 -22.01 -0.35 3.87
N ILE A 53 -20.98 -1.02 3.34
CA ILE A 53 -19.62 -0.51 3.41
C ILE A 53 -19.57 0.78 2.62
N PRO A 54 -19.11 1.91 3.22
CA PRO A 54 -18.96 3.14 2.48
C PRO A 54 -18.03 2.91 1.28
N GLN A 55 -18.57 3.06 0.08
CA GLN A 55 -17.71 3.08 -1.09
C GLN A 55 -16.95 4.40 -1.06
N PRO A 56 -15.66 4.39 -1.42
CA PRO A 56 -15.00 5.66 -1.64
C PRO A 56 -15.84 6.41 -2.68
N ALA A 57 -16.37 7.55 -2.29
CA ALA A 57 -17.01 8.44 -3.24
C ALA A 57 -16.03 8.67 -4.41
N GLU A 58 -16.55 8.84 -5.62
CA GLU A 58 -15.74 9.27 -6.77
C GLU A 58 -15.22 10.69 -6.52
N GLN A 59 -14.50 10.86 -5.42
CA GLN A 59 -13.85 12.12 -5.13
C GLN A 59 -12.46 12.09 -5.77
N PRO A 60 -12.02 13.23 -6.29
CA PRO A 60 -10.64 13.34 -6.74
C PRO A 60 -9.73 12.84 -5.63
N LEU A 61 -8.72 12.04 -5.99
CA LEU A 61 -7.74 11.58 -5.02
C LEU A 61 -7.15 12.78 -4.27
N PRO A 62 -7.04 12.72 -2.93
CA PRO A 62 -6.48 13.83 -2.16
C PRO A 62 -4.96 14.01 -2.36
N PHE A 63 -4.38 13.31 -3.32
CA PHE A 63 -2.96 13.30 -3.61
C PHE A 63 -2.76 13.02 -5.10
N THR A 64 -1.62 13.45 -5.63
CA THR A 64 -1.23 13.15 -7.00
C THR A 64 -0.76 11.71 -7.09
N PRO A 65 -1.30 10.89 -8.02
CA PRO A 65 -0.79 9.54 -8.21
C PRO A 65 0.68 9.52 -8.59
N THR A 66 1.38 8.47 -8.18
CA THR A 66 2.79 8.28 -8.50
C THR A 66 2.93 7.39 -9.73
N ILE A 67 3.74 7.81 -10.70
CA ILE A 67 4.07 7.02 -11.88
C ILE A 67 5.50 6.49 -11.71
N LEU A 68 5.62 5.18 -11.78
CA LEU A 68 6.88 4.46 -11.64
C LEU A 68 7.24 3.80 -12.98
N ARG A 69 8.54 3.78 -13.30
CA ARG A 69 9.05 3.01 -14.43
C ARG A 69 9.98 1.93 -13.91
N PHE A 70 9.68 0.69 -14.25
CA PHE A 70 10.47 -0.47 -13.87
C PHE A 70 11.24 -1.01 -15.08
N HIS A 71 12.48 -1.38 -14.83
CA HIS A 71 13.30 -2.11 -15.79
C HIS A 71 12.66 -3.48 -16.08
N PRO A 72 12.77 -4.00 -17.33
CA PRO A 72 12.21 -5.31 -17.70
C PRO A 72 12.63 -6.45 -16.76
N ALA A 73 13.84 -6.39 -16.21
CA ALA A 73 14.32 -7.40 -15.26
C ALA A 73 13.48 -7.51 -13.99
N ALA A 74 12.71 -6.48 -13.64
CA ALA A 74 11.85 -6.49 -12.47
C ALA A 74 10.43 -6.99 -12.76
N ALA A 75 10.13 -7.42 -13.98
CA ALA A 75 8.76 -7.71 -14.43
C ALA A 75 8.01 -8.69 -13.52
N HIS A 76 8.64 -9.78 -13.11
CA HIS A 76 8.00 -10.76 -12.22
C HIS A 76 7.53 -10.12 -10.91
N ARG A 77 8.41 -9.35 -10.27
CA ARG A 77 8.06 -8.69 -9.01
C ARG A 77 6.95 -7.67 -9.19
N VAL A 78 6.97 -6.95 -10.32
CA VAL A 78 5.97 -5.93 -10.61
C VAL A 78 4.59 -6.55 -10.79
N TYR A 79 4.49 -7.63 -11.57
CA TYR A 79 3.21 -8.32 -11.77
C TYR A 79 2.71 -9.03 -10.50
N ASP A 80 3.59 -9.41 -9.61
CA ASP A 80 3.21 -9.98 -8.32
C ASP A 80 2.74 -8.91 -7.33
N ALA A 81 3.31 -7.70 -7.40
CA ALA A 81 3.09 -6.66 -6.40
C ALA A 81 1.96 -5.68 -6.77
N PHE A 82 1.69 -5.47 -8.06
CA PHE A 82 0.75 -4.45 -8.53
C PHE A 82 -0.37 -5.07 -9.37
N ASP A 83 -1.55 -4.44 -9.30
CA ASP A 83 -2.68 -4.85 -10.12
C ASP A 83 -2.36 -4.63 -11.61
N PRO A 84 -2.50 -5.66 -12.46
CA PRO A 84 -2.26 -5.53 -13.90
C PRO A 84 -3.02 -4.39 -14.58
N ALA A 85 -4.18 -3.99 -14.03
CA ALA A 85 -4.95 -2.88 -14.57
C ALA A 85 -4.18 -1.54 -14.54
N PHE A 86 -3.19 -1.42 -13.64
CA PHE A 86 -2.38 -0.21 -13.48
C PHE A 86 -0.97 -0.35 -14.06
N ILE A 87 -0.70 -1.44 -14.79
CA ILE A 87 0.60 -1.70 -15.42
C ILE A 87 0.47 -1.53 -16.93
N GLN A 88 1.34 -0.70 -17.49
CA GLN A 88 1.45 -0.51 -18.95
C GLN A 88 2.84 -0.90 -19.40
N GLN A 89 2.92 -1.83 -20.37
CA GLN A 89 4.20 -2.21 -20.96
C GLN A 89 4.60 -1.23 -22.05
N GLU A 90 5.83 -0.74 -21.98
CA GLU A 90 6.41 0.12 -23.00
C GLU A 90 7.08 -0.72 -24.11
N ALA A 91 7.40 -0.06 -25.24
CA ALA A 91 7.97 -0.74 -26.41
C ALA A 91 9.32 -1.42 -26.13
N ASP A 92 10.11 -0.88 -25.20
CA ASP A 92 11.41 -1.44 -24.82
C ASP A 92 11.32 -2.54 -23.75
N GLY A 93 10.10 -2.92 -23.34
CA GLY A 93 9.86 -3.90 -22.30
C GLY A 93 9.79 -3.32 -20.90
N SER A 94 10.07 -2.05 -20.70
CA SER A 94 9.88 -1.38 -19.42
C SER A 94 8.41 -1.38 -19.03
N LEU A 95 8.13 -1.31 -17.72
CA LEU A 95 6.78 -1.29 -17.19
C LEU A 95 6.52 0.05 -16.51
N LEU A 96 5.46 0.75 -16.94
CA LEU A 96 4.94 1.90 -16.23
C LEU A 96 3.84 1.46 -15.29
N VAL A 97 3.91 1.88 -14.05
CA VAL A 97 2.93 1.56 -13.02
C VAL A 97 2.34 2.84 -12.47
N LEU A 98 1.01 2.94 -12.51
CA LEU A 98 0.28 4.02 -11.87
C LEU A 98 -0.05 3.60 -10.44
N LEU A 99 0.53 4.28 -9.46
CA LEU A 99 0.32 3.99 -8.05
C LEU A 99 -0.62 5.03 -7.45
N THR A 100 -1.82 4.58 -7.06
CA THR A 100 -2.89 5.45 -6.56
C THR A 100 -2.99 5.43 -5.04
N MET A 101 -1.87 5.31 -4.36
CA MET A 101 -1.79 5.27 -2.89
C MET A 101 -1.07 6.51 -2.35
N PRO A 102 -1.43 6.95 -1.12
CA PRO A 102 -0.69 8.02 -0.48
C PRO A 102 0.79 7.66 -0.31
N VAL A 103 1.64 8.68 -0.39
CA VAL A 103 3.08 8.53 -0.22
C VAL A 103 3.43 8.47 1.27
N GLY A 104 4.29 7.54 1.64
CA GLY A 104 4.77 7.39 3.01
C GLY A 104 6.06 6.57 3.04
N ASP A 105 6.61 6.40 4.23
CA ASP A 105 7.88 5.71 4.41
C ASP A 105 7.88 4.28 3.85
N TRP A 106 6.75 3.59 3.93
CA TRP A 106 6.62 2.24 3.39
C TRP A 106 6.84 2.22 1.87
N LEU A 107 6.35 3.25 1.13
CA LEU A 107 6.53 3.33 -0.32
C LEU A 107 8.01 3.50 -0.67
N TYR A 108 8.69 4.41 0.01
CA TYR A 108 10.12 4.62 -0.24
C TYR A 108 10.94 3.38 0.07
N GLY A 109 10.63 2.68 1.17
CA GLY A 109 11.26 1.42 1.51
C GLY A 109 11.03 0.35 0.45
N GLU A 110 9.81 0.23 -0.04
CA GLU A 110 9.45 -0.69 -1.11
C GLU A 110 10.20 -0.38 -2.40
N LEU A 111 10.26 0.90 -2.79
CA LEU A 111 11.00 1.32 -3.98
C LEU A 111 12.50 1.04 -3.85
N LEU A 112 13.08 1.30 -2.68
CA LEU A 112 14.50 0.99 -2.44
C LEU A 112 14.79 -0.50 -2.55
N SER A 113 13.82 -1.37 -2.27
CA SER A 113 14.00 -2.82 -2.38
C SER A 113 14.24 -3.28 -3.83
N TYR A 114 13.87 -2.49 -4.81
CA TYR A 114 14.13 -2.78 -6.23
C TYR A 114 15.52 -2.34 -6.69
N GLY A 115 16.27 -1.64 -5.85
CA GLY A 115 17.58 -1.12 -6.22
C GLY A 115 17.48 -0.14 -7.39
N GLY A 116 18.32 -0.30 -8.39
CA GLY A 116 18.31 0.56 -9.59
C GLY A 116 17.27 0.17 -10.64
N LEU A 117 16.41 -0.81 -10.37
CA LEU A 117 15.43 -1.32 -11.34
C LEU A 117 14.15 -0.49 -11.41
N VAL A 118 13.99 0.50 -10.55
CA VAL A 118 12.84 1.39 -10.54
C VAL A 118 13.27 2.85 -10.54
N THR A 119 12.53 3.66 -11.30
CA THR A 119 12.66 5.13 -11.26
C THR A 119 11.29 5.76 -11.08
N VAL A 120 11.25 6.87 -10.34
CA VAL A 120 10.03 7.66 -10.19
C VAL A 120 9.93 8.62 -11.37
N VAL A 121 8.89 8.48 -12.18
CA VAL A 121 8.64 9.37 -13.31
C VAL A 121 8.02 10.66 -12.80
N SER A 122 7.00 10.55 -11.95
CA SER A 122 6.27 11.68 -11.36
C SER A 122 5.55 11.24 -10.09
N PRO A 123 5.16 12.13 -9.19
CA PRO A 123 5.45 13.56 -9.20
C PRO A 123 6.88 13.86 -8.71
N LEU A 124 7.33 15.10 -8.93
CA LEU A 124 8.68 15.52 -8.55
C LEU A 124 8.96 15.35 -7.07
N GLN A 125 7.97 15.61 -6.20
CA GLN A 125 8.12 15.48 -4.75
C GLN A 125 8.48 14.05 -4.32
N VAL A 126 7.87 13.05 -4.96
CA VAL A 126 8.18 11.63 -4.67
C VAL A 126 9.58 11.29 -5.16
N ARG A 127 9.94 11.77 -6.34
CA ARG A 127 11.29 11.58 -6.89
C ARG A 127 12.36 12.18 -5.98
N GLN A 128 12.14 13.40 -5.51
CA GLN A 128 13.05 14.09 -4.59
C GLN A 128 13.13 13.35 -3.24
N GLY A 129 12.00 12.91 -2.71
CA GLY A 129 11.97 12.15 -1.46
C GLY A 129 12.76 10.85 -1.55
N LEU A 130 12.66 10.14 -2.68
CA LEU A 130 13.47 8.95 -2.90
C LEU A 130 14.96 9.29 -3.05
N GLN A 131 15.30 10.36 -3.77
CA GLN A 131 16.67 10.81 -3.93
C GLN A 131 17.34 11.14 -2.57
N GLU A 132 16.61 11.76 -1.68
CA GLU A 132 17.12 12.07 -0.33
C GLU A 132 17.46 10.80 0.44
N ARG A 133 16.60 9.78 0.35
CA ARG A 133 16.85 8.50 1.01
C ARG A 133 18.02 7.75 0.40
N VAL A 134 18.16 7.80 -0.92
CA VAL A 134 19.32 7.22 -1.60
C VAL A 134 20.61 7.89 -1.17
N LYS A 135 20.62 9.21 -1.05
CA LYS A 135 21.78 9.97 -0.55
C LYS A 135 22.13 9.59 0.88
N ALA A 136 21.13 9.51 1.75
CA ALA A 136 21.35 9.13 3.14
C ALA A 136 21.92 7.70 3.23
N LEU A 137 21.39 6.79 2.44
CA LEU A 137 21.88 5.42 2.37
C LEU A 137 23.32 5.36 1.85
N ALA A 138 23.62 6.10 0.79
CA ALA A 138 24.98 6.17 0.24
C ALA A 138 25.97 6.73 1.26
N GLN A 139 25.59 7.79 1.98
CA GLN A 139 26.45 8.37 3.02
C GLN A 139 26.74 7.38 4.14
N ALA A 140 25.75 6.57 4.54
CA ALA A 140 25.93 5.58 5.59
C ALA A 140 26.94 4.49 5.23
N TYR A 141 27.05 4.15 3.94
CA TYR A 141 27.87 3.03 3.48
C TYR A 141 29.12 3.42 2.69
N LEU A 142 29.16 4.62 2.11
CA LEU A 142 30.27 5.03 1.23
C LEU A 142 31.27 5.99 1.90
N THR A 143 30.95 6.56 3.07
CA THR A 143 31.81 7.55 3.75
C THR A 143 32.59 6.97 4.93
N GLN A 144 32.70 5.67 5.02
CA GLN A 144 33.53 5.01 6.05
C GLN A 144 34.97 4.88 5.60
#